data_4828ff87b75710be596bd14b6da4d20b
#
_entry.id   4828ff87b75710be596bd14b6da4d20b
#
_cell.length_a   1.000
_cell.length_b   1.000
_cell.length_c   1.000
_cell.angle_alpha   90.00
_cell.angle_beta   90.00
_cell.angle_gamma   90.00
#
_symmetry.space_group_name_H-M   'P 1'
#
loop_
_entity.id
_entity.type
_entity.pdbx_description
1 polymer ?
#
loop_
_entity_poly.entity_id
_entity_poly.type
_entity_poly.pdbx_seq_one_letter_code
_entity_poly.pdbx_strand_id
1 'polypeptide(L)'
;MSTSVYQNTINVSDLKNVSDWLNYMGSIHVSAIDMGLERVLPIANRLQLFEFNEKKPYIFTVAGTNGKGSTTSAIANICQQAGLKTALYQSPHLISFNERIQINGQIIDDDSLISAFSAVEAARVSCQLTLSFFEMTTLAAFYIFQKQNCDVWVLEIGLGGRLDVVNIFDADLCVITNVGIDHTDWLGDTREKIAFEKAGILRKNCTLIFGERDLPNSLNEAICYHQNAMIQFGRDFYYTKNADSFIYSAKNITLSLPNIHISPINASIAISAVLASNLNIHINHIIQGIKNTRLNGRFDKRDLKNRHWLFDVGHNEHGIHFLLNQFKPYWQNFNQKNPTAKLHIVFSMLADKDNDAVLSLISKANLPIYSWHIGKINNVRASSPNALINNLLHHIPNACYQDYDSVAASVFGAINASNEGDLILCFGSFYTISESLIALGAEHQPKS
;
A
#
# COMPACT_ATOMS: atom_id res chain seq x y z
N MET A 1 3.71 -36.30 22.76
CA MET A 1 2.55 -36.64 21.91
C MET A 1 2.75 -35.97 20.59
N SER A 2 3.28 -36.73 19.65
CA SER A 2 3.53 -36.25 18.27
C SER A 2 2.26 -36.52 17.48
N THR A 3 1.49 -35.51 17.20
CA THR A 3 0.31 -35.63 16.35
C THR A 3 0.52 -34.87 15.06
N SER A 4 0.79 -35.64 14.04
CA SER A 4 0.39 -35.55 12.63
C SER A 4 -0.37 -34.27 12.21
N VAL A 5 0.37 -33.21 11.93
CA VAL A 5 -0.12 -32.02 11.18
C VAL A 5 0.04 -32.23 9.65
N TYR A 6 0.46 -33.41 9.23
CA TYR A 6 0.73 -33.75 7.82
C TYR A 6 -0.34 -34.68 7.24
N GLN A 7 -1.60 -34.23 7.15
CA GLN A 7 -2.61 -34.92 6.35
C GLN A 7 -3.59 -33.95 5.70
N ASN A 8 -3.12 -33.26 4.69
CA ASN A 8 -3.84 -33.05 3.43
C ASN A 8 -2.74 -32.85 2.37
N THR A 9 -2.25 -33.96 1.83
CA THR A 9 -1.30 -33.93 0.72
C THR A 9 -2.06 -33.54 -0.56
N ILE A 10 -2.34 -32.24 -0.70
CA ILE A 10 -2.65 -31.70 -2.01
C ILE A 10 -1.38 -31.93 -2.84
N ASN A 11 -1.52 -32.67 -3.93
CA ASN A 11 -0.42 -32.85 -4.84
C ASN A 11 -0.14 -31.52 -5.54
N VAL A 12 1.04 -30.94 -5.33
CA VAL A 12 1.44 -29.65 -5.93
C VAL A 12 1.27 -29.64 -7.45
N SER A 13 1.35 -30.81 -8.11
CA SER A 13 1.10 -30.96 -9.54
C SER A 13 -0.35 -30.65 -9.96
N ASP A 14 -1.29 -30.60 -9.03
CA ASP A 14 -2.70 -30.33 -9.29
C ASP A 14 -3.03 -28.83 -9.21
N LEU A 15 -2.09 -28.00 -8.72
CA LEU A 15 -2.23 -26.55 -8.62
C LEU A 15 -1.90 -25.91 -9.98
N LYS A 16 -2.91 -25.61 -10.78
CA LYS A 16 -2.75 -25.21 -12.19
C LYS A 16 -2.79 -23.69 -12.43
N ASN A 17 -3.33 -22.94 -11.49
CA ASN A 17 -3.48 -21.50 -11.63
C ASN A 17 -3.12 -20.78 -10.32
N VAL A 18 -2.97 -19.46 -10.39
CA VAL A 18 -2.60 -18.62 -9.23
C VAL A 18 -3.61 -18.75 -8.09
N SER A 19 -4.92 -18.85 -8.38
CA SER A 19 -5.96 -18.99 -7.35
C SER A 19 -5.82 -20.30 -6.56
N ASP A 20 -5.52 -21.42 -7.24
CA ASP A 20 -5.26 -22.70 -6.56
C ASP A 20 -4.08 -22.59 -5.59
N TRP A 21 -2.99 -21.96 -6.04
CA TRP A 21 -1.81 -21.72 -5.20
C TRP A 21 -2.11 -20.82 -4.00
N LEU A 22 -2.84 -19.72 -4.20
CA LEU A 22 -3.20 -18.80 -3.11
C LEU A 22 -4.07 -19.51 -2.06
N ASN A 23 -5.03 -20.33 -2.48
CA ASN A 23 -5.87 -21.13 -1.59
C ASN A 23 -5.04 -22.17 -0.82
N TYR A 24 -4.15 -22.87 -1.50
CA TYR A 24 -3.24 -23.83 -0.91
C TYR A 24 -2.37 -23.16 0.16
N MET A 25 -1.69 -22.06 -0.18
CA MET A 25 -0.82 -21.31 0.74
C MET A 25 -1.57 -20.76 1.96
N GLY A 26 -2.82 -20.38 1.78
CA GLY A 26 -3.69 -19.97 2.89
C GLY A 26 -4.05 -21.08 3.88
N SER A 27 -3.89 -22.35 3.48
CA SER A 27 -4.26 -23.53 4.29
C SER A 27 -3.09 -24.25 4.98
N ILE A 28 -1.86 -24.01 4.55
CA ILE A 28 -0.68 -24.77 5.03
C ILE A 28 -0.06 -24.25 6.34
N HIS A 29 -0.51 -23.11 6.83
CA HIS A 29 -0.03 -22.54 8.09
C HIS A 29 -1.17 -22.21 9.03
N VAL A 30 -0.94 -22.39 10.33
CA VAL A 30 -1.99 -22.28 11.37
C VAL A 30 -2.42 -20.82 11.59
N SER A 31 -1.51 -19.86 11.36
CA SER A 31 -1.75 -18.44 11.57
C SER A 31 -1.63 -17.66 10.27
N ALA A 32 -2.58 -16.75 10.03
CA ALA A 32 -2.51 -15.85 8.88
C ALA A 32 -1.33 -14.86 8.97
N ILE A 33 -0.93 -14.50 10.18
CA ILE A 33 0.23 -13.66 10.49
C ILE A 33 1.09 -14.42 11.50
N ASP A 34 2.34 -14.65 11.15
CA ASP A 34 3.36 -15.21 12.05
C ASP A 34 4.65 -14.41 11.81
N MET A 35 5.10 -13.73 12.85
CA MET A 35 6.23 -12.81 12.78
C MET A 35 7.48 -13.52 13.29
N GLY A 36 8.56 -13.48 12.51
CA GLY A 36 9.84 -14.08 12.86
C GLY A 36 10.59 -14.54 11.61
N LEU A 37 11.89 -14.56 11.68
CA LEU A 37 12.73 -14.89 10.51
C LEU A 37 13.35 -16.29 10.59
N GLU A 38 13.17 -17.00 11.70
CA GLU A 38 13.82 -18.30 11.97
C GLU A 38 13.37 -19.37 10.99
N ARG A 39 12.11 -19.33 10.53
CA ARG A 39 11.58 -20.27 9.52
C ARG A 39 11.93 -19.83 8.10
N VAL A 40 12.00 -18.53 7.89
CA VAL A 40 12.19 -17.91 6.58
C VAL A 40 13.64 -18.06 6.08
N LEU A 41 14.62 -17.79 6.95
CA LEU A 41 16.03 -17.75 6.58
C LEU A 41 16.58 -19.09 6.04
N PRO A 42 16.28 -20.26 6.62
CA PRO A 42 16.70 -21.54 6.05
C PRO A 42 16.17 -21.79 4.65
N ILE A 43 14.91 -21.41 4.39
CA ILE A 43 14.26 -21.57 3.09
C ILE A 43 14.86 -20.58 2.07
N ALA A 44 15.09 -19.32 2.48
CA ALA A 44 15.75 -18.32 1.65
C ALA A 44 17.18 -18.75 1.24
N ASN A 45 17.93 -19.34 2.18
CA ASN A 45 19.24 -19.93 1.89
C ASN A 45 19.13 -21.13 0.93
N ARG A 46 18.13 -22.00 1.11
CA ARG A 46 17.89 -23.14 0.21
C ARG A 46 17.54 -22.70 -1.20
N LEU A 47 16.84 -21.56 -1.35
CA LEU A 47 16.56 -20.91 -2.62
C LEU A 47 17.75 -20.13 -3.19
N GLN A 48 18.86 -20.03 -2.45
CA GLN A 48 20.05 -19.24 -2.79
C GLN A 48 19.74 -17.76 -3.03
N LEU A 49 18.77 -17.18 -2.30
CA LEU A 49 18.30 -15.81 -2.54
C LEU A 49 19.36 -14.73 -2.27
N PHE A 50 20.38 -15.05 -1.48
CA PHE A 50 21.48 -14.11 -1.17
C PHE A 50 22.66 -14.20 -2.14
N GLU A 51 22.60 -15.11 -3.12
CA GLU A 51 23.63 -15.29 -4.15
C GLU A 51 23.22 -14.52 -5.41
N PHE A 52 23.94 -13.46 -5.72
CA PHE A 52 23.71 -12.64 -6.90
C PHE A 52 24.72 -12.98 -8.00
N ASN A 53 24.24 -13.29 -9.20
CA ASN A 53 25.10 -13.77 -10.31
C ASN A 53 26.07 -12.70 -10.83
N GLU A 54 25.64 -11.44 -10.90
CA GLU A 54 26.44 -10.34 -11.48
C GLU A 54 26.72 -9.26 -10.42
N LYS A 55 25.68 -8.64 -9.90
CA LYS A 55 25.77 -7.53 -8.93
C LYS A 55 24.61 -7.58 -7.96
N LYS A 56 24.89 -7.32 -6.68
CA LYS A 56 23.84 -7.09 -5.69
C LYS A 56 23.01 -5.86 -6.14
N PRO A 57 21.68 -5.94 -6.18
CA PRO A 57 20.83 -4.79 -6.47
C PRO A 57 20.96 -3.71 -5.39
N TYR A 58 20.71 -2.48 -5.74
CA TYR A 58 20.50 -1.42 -4.74
C TYR A 58 19.11 -1.59 -4.12
N ILE A 59 19.02 -1.70 -2.80
CA ILE A 59 17.79 -2.04 -2.10
C ILE A 59 17.26 -0.85 -1.31
N PHE A 60 16.05 -0.37 -1.69
CA PHE A 60 15.24 0.52 -0.89
C PHE A 60 14.24 -0.30 -0.08
N THR A 61 14.23 -0.15 1.25
CA THR A 61 13.21 -0.75 2.11
C THR A 61 12.35 0.34 2.73
N VAL A 62 11.03 0.23 2.52
CA VAL A 62 10.05 1.26 2.91
C VAL A 62 9.08 0.69 3.94
N ALA A 63 9.17 1.21 5.16
CA ALA A 63 8.22 0.98 6.25
C ALA A 63 7.36 2.23 6.50
N GLY A 64 6.33 2.08 7.33
CA GLY A 64 5.45 3.15 7.74
C GLY A 64 4.03 2.66 8.03
N THR A 65 3.20 3.47 8.62
CA THR A 65 1.78 3.14 8.82
C THR A 65 1.02 3.36 7.52
N ASN A 66 1.12 4.53 6.93
CA ASN A 66 0.47 4.91 5.68
C ASN A 66 1.48 5.44 4.65
N GLY A 67 1.12 5.41 3.36
CA GLY A 67 1.93 6.01 2.29
C GLY A 67 3.06 5.14 1.75
N LYS A 68 3.30 3.94 2.31
CA LYS A 68 4.33 3.00 1.84
C LYS A 68 4.24 2.74 0.34
N GLY A 69 3.10 2.22 -0.12
CA GLY A 69 2.89 1.87 -1.53
C GLY A 69 3.04 3.06 -2.49
N SER A 70 2.56 4.27 -2.09
CA SER A 70 2.77 5.48 -2.90
C SER A 70 4.24 5.87 -3.01
N THR A 71 4.98 5.73 -1.90
CA THR A 71 6.42 6.05 -1.86
C THR A 71 7.24 5.03 -2.65
N THR A 72 6.97 3.73 -2.50
CA THR A 72 7.66 2.67 -3.26
C THR A 72 7.39 2.78 -4.75
N SER A 73 6.14 3.02 -5.17
CA SER A 73 5.81 3.26 -6.58
C SER A 73 6.53 4.48 -7.15
N ALA A 74 6.61 5.57 -6.39
CA ALA A 74 7.32 6.77 -6.84
C ALA A 74 8.83 6.52 -7.00
N ILE A 75 9.48 5.86 -6.02
CA ILE A 75 10.90 5.48 -6.11
C ILE A 75 11.13 4.59 -7.32
N ALA A 76 10.30 3.53 -7.51
CA ALA A 76 10.42 2.61 -8.62
C ALA A 76 10.27 3.33 -9.98
N ASN A 77 9.26 4.18 -10.13
CA ASN A 77 9.07 4.94 -11.37
C ASN A 77 10.24 5.89 -11.66
N ILE A 78 10.81 6.55 -10.65
CA ILE A 78 12.00 7.40 -10.85
C ILE A 78 13.18 6.55 -11.32
N CYS A 79 13.43 5.41 -10.69
CA CYS A 79 14.51 4.49 -11.10
C CYS A 79 14.33 3.99 -12.54
N GLN A 80 13.11 3.64 -12.93
CA GLN A 80 12.77 3.25 -14.32
C GLN A 80 13.01 4.38 -15.31
N GLN A 81 12.64 5.62 -15.00
CA GLN A 81 12.94 6.77 -15.85
C GLN A 81 14.44 7.00 -16.01
N ALA A 82 15.25 6.59 -15.04
CA ALA A 82 16.70 6.63 -15.13
C ALA A 82 17.30 5.46 -15.92
N GLY A 83 16.47 4.56 -16.47
CA GLY A 83 16.90 3.39 -17.24
C GLY A 83 17.37 2.21 -16.39
N LEU A 84 17.15 2.24 -15.07
CA LEU A 84 17.51 1.15 -14.17
C LEU A 84 16.45 0.04 -14.22
N LYS A 85 16.87 -1.21 -14.39
CA LYS A 85 15.96 -2.36 -14.29
C LYS A 85 15.49 -2.51 -12.85
N THR A 86 14.22 -2.22 -12.61
CA THR A 86 13.67 -2.03 -11.27
C THR A 86 12.66 -3.12 -10.94
N ALA A 87 12.86 -3.79 -9.80
CA ALA A 87 11.89 -4.65 -9.16
C ALA A 87 11.12 -3.88 -8.09
N LEU A 88 9.79 -4.06 -8.04
CA LEU A 88 8.91 -3.46 -7.04
C LEU A 88 8.10 -4.55 -6.35
N TYR A 89 8.16 -4.59 -5.02
CA TYR A 89 7.30 -5.42 -4.17
C TYR A 89 6.40 -4.55 -3.30
N GLN A 90 5.09 -4.81 -3.37
CA GLN A 90 4.07 -4.06 -2.63
C GLN A 90 2.99 -4.97 -2.05
N SER A 91 2.34 -4.53 -0.97
CA SER A 91 1.20 -5.22 -0.37
C SER A 91 0.27 -4.26 0.38
N PRO A 92 -1.05 -4.56 0.42
CA PRO A 92 -1.73 -5.61 -0.33
C PRO A 92 -1.94 -5.24 -1.81
N HIS A 93 -2.39 -6.18 -2.63
CA HIS A 93 -2.91 -5.91 -3.97
C HIS A 93 -4.33 -5.33 -3.90
N LEU A 94 -4.77 -4.72 -4.97
CA LEU A 94 -6.14 -4.20 -5.06
C LEU A 94 -7.09 -5.21 -5.73
N ILE A 95 -6.75 -5.73 -6.89
CA ILE A 95 -7.59 -6.63 -7.69
C ILE A 95 -6.91 -7.99 -7.88
N SER A 96 -5.73 -8.00 -8.52
CA SER A 96 -4.98 -9.22 -8.82
C SER A 96 -3.77 -9.36 -7.91
N PHE A 97 -3.52 -10.58 -7.41
CA PHE A 97 -2.35 -10.87 -6.59
C PHE A 97 -1.04 -10.45 -7.25
N ASN A 98 -0.96 -10.60 -8.56
CA ASN A 98 0.22 -10.29 -9.39
C ASN A 98 0.67 -8.82 -9.27
N GLU A 99 -0.26 -7.89 -8.93
CA GLU A 99 0.05 -6.46 -8.70
C GLU A 99 1.17 -6.25 -7.68
N ARG A 100 1.34 -7.20 -6.74
CA ARG A 100 2.36 -7.13 -5.68
C ARG A 100 3.78 -7.18 -6.22
N ILE A 101 3.97 -7.71 -7.42
CA ILE A 101 5.28 -8.01 -8.01
C ILE A 101 5.35 -7.35 -9.39
N GLN A 102 6.25 -6.41 -9.55
CA GLN A 102 6.44 -5.72 -10.82
C GLN A 102 7.92 -5.68 -11.21
N ILE A 103 8.18 -5.86 -12.50
CA ILE A 103 9.50 -5.66 -13.11
C ILE A 103 9.38 -4.57 -14.16
N ASN A 104 10.13 -3.48 -14.02
CA ASN A 104 10.05 -2.30 -14.91
C ASN A 104 8.62 -1.80 -15.11
N GLY A 105 7.82 -1.75 -14.03
CA GLY A 105 6.42 -1.29 -14.06
C GLY A 105 5.45 -2.27 -14.72
N GLN A 106 5.91 -3.45 -15.16
CA GLN A 106 5.04 -4.51 -15.66
C GLN A 106 4.72 -5.49 -14.55
N ILE A 107 3.44 -5.74 -14.35
CA ILE A 107 2.95 -6.77 -13.42
C ILE A 107 3.43 -8.13 -13.90
N ILE A 108 3.88 -8.99 -12.98
CA ILE A 108 4.35 -10.33 -13.29
C ILE A 108 3.21 -11.20 -13.86
N ASP A 109 3.54 -12.06 -14.82
CA ASP A 109 2.58 -13.02 -15.37
C ASP A 109 2.36 -14.23 -14.45
N ASP A 110 1.26 -14.96 -14.70
CA ASP A 110 0.85 -16.10 -13.90
C ASP A 110 1.88 -17.24 -13.95
N ASP A 111 2.46 -17.52 -15.10
CA ASP A 111 3.42 -18.62 -15.27
C ASP A 111 4.69 -18.39 -14.45
N SER A 112 5.22 -17.17 -14.48
CA SER A 112 6.37 -16.77 -13.67
C SER A 112 6.07 -16.88 -12.17
N LEU A 113 4.85 -16.49 -11.76
CA LEU A 113 4.42 -16.55 -10.37
C LEU A 113 4.23 -17.99 -9.90
N ILE A 114 3.57 -18.84 -10.68
CA ILE A 114 3.37 -20.27 -10.40
C ILE A 114 4.72 -20.99 -10.29
N SER A 115 5.65 -20.70 -11.22
CA SER A 115 7.00 -21.24 -11.16
C SER A 115 7.73 -20.87 -9.87
N ALA A 116 7.61 -19.62 -9.43
CA ALA A 116 8.20 -19.15 -8.18
C ALA A 116 7.56 -19.81 -6.95
N PHE A 117 6.23 -19.94 -6.92
CA PHE A 117 5.53 -20.64 -5.85
C PHE A 117 5.98 -22.10 -5.74
N SER A 118 6.12 -22.77 -6.88
CA SER A 118 6.61 -24.16 -6.94
C SER A 118 8.04 -24.28 -6.38
N ALA A 119 8.93 -23.35 -6.71
CA ALA A 119 10.30 -23.34 -6.21
C ALA A 119 10.34 -23.10 -4.67
N VAL A 120 9.56 -22.16 -4.16
CA VAL A 120 9.47 -21.87 -2.72
C VAL A 120 8.90 -23.07 -1.97
N GLU A 121 7.87 -23.72 -2.50
CA GLU A 121 7.26 -24.91 -1.90
C GLU A 121 8.26 -26.08 -1.85
N ALA A 122 8.98 -26.34 -2.92
CA ALA A 122 10.01 -27.37 -2.94
C ALA A 122 11.11 -27.11 -1.89
N ALA A 123 11.54 -25.85 -1.73
CA ALA A 123 12.49 -25.46 -0.71
C ALA A 123 11.92 -25.62 0.71
N ARG A 124 10.67 -25.18 0.94
CA ARG A 124 9.97 -25.33 2.21
C ARG A 124 9.87 -26.78 2.66
N VAL A 125 9.42 -27.66 1.76
CA VAL A 125 9.30 -29.09 2.03
C VAL A 125 10.66 -29.70 2.34
N SER A 126 11.71 -29.35 1.59
CA SER A 126 13.07 -29.87 1.84
C SER A 126 13.64 -29.43 3.18
N CYS A 127 13.26 -28.26 3.69
CA CYS A 127 13.62 -27.75 5.01
C CYS A 127 12.74 -28.30 6.14
N GLN A 128 11.64 -28.98 5.84
CA GLN A 128 10.64 -29.47 6.80
C GLN A 128 10.07 -28.35 7.69
N LEU A 129 9.87 -27.16 7.12
CA LEU A 129 9.35 -25.97 7.80
C LEU A 129 7.99 -25.58 7.26
N THR A 130 7.28 -24.74 8.03
CA THR A 130 6.05 -24.10 7.58
C THR A 130 6.31 -22.63 7.26
N LEU A 131 5.53 -22.07 6.34
CA LEU A 131 5.53 -20.64 6.00
C LEU A 131 4.10 -20.12 6.06
N SER A 132 3.91 -18.93 6.59
CA SER A 132 2.65 -18.19 6.44
C SER A 132 2.45 -17.78 4.97
N PHE A 133 1.21 -17.43 4.64
CA PHE A 133 0.87 -16.93 3.31
C PHE A 133 1.79 -15.78 2.86
N PHE A 134 2.02 -14.81 3.76
CA PHE A 134 2.84 -13.65 3.43
C PHE A 134 4.31 -14.01 3.26
N GLU A 135 4.86 -14.88 4.10
CA GLU A 135 6.24 -15.35 3.98
C GLU A 135 6.47 -16.09 2.65
N MET A 136 5.56 -16.99 2.29
CA MET A 136 5.67 -17.77 1.06
C MET A 136 5.62 -16.88 -0.19
N THR A 137 4.67 -15.95 -0.22
CA THR A 137 4.48 -15.05 -1.36
C THR A 137 5.61 -14.02 -1.48
N THR A 138 6.19 -13.58 -0.38
CA THR A 138 7.35 -12.67 -0.39
C THR A 138 8.62 -13.38 -0.87
N LEU A 139 8.86 -14.60 -0.42
CA LEU A 139 10.01 -15.39 -0.93
C LEU A 139 9.89 -15.66 -2.42
N ALA A 140 8.68 -15.91 -2.93
CA ALA A 140 8.45 -16.04 -4.36
C ALA A 140 8.77 -14.76 -5.14
N ALA A 141 8.41 -13.59 -4.60
CA ALA A 141 8.80 -12.31 -5.19
C ALA A 141 10.32 -12.15 -5.27
N PHE A 142 11.04 -12.46 -4.21
CA PHE A 142 12.50 -12.38 -4.18
C PHE A 142 13.16 -13.38 -5.13
N TYR A 143 12.59 -14.58 -5.26
CA TYR A 143 13.06 -15.56 -6.23
C TYR A 143 12.92 -15.03 -7.68
N ILE A 144 11.80 -14.40 -8.01
CA ILE A 144 11.59 -13.75 -9.30
C ILE A 144 12.61 -12.62 -9.50
N PHE A 145 12.78 -11.74 -8.53
CA PHE A 145 13.68 -10.58 -8.62
C PHE A 145 15.12 -10.98 -8.84
N GLN A 146 15.59 -12.01 -8.13
CA GLN A 146 16.94 -12.55 -8.31
C GLN A 146 17.14 -13.09 -9.73
N LYS A 147 16.18 -13.88 -10.25
CA LYS A 147 16.25 -14.43 -11.61
C LYS A 147 16.22 -13.37 -12.70
N GLN A 148 15.59 -12.22 -12.42
CA GLN A 148 15.48 -11.11 -13.34
C GLN A 148 16.73 -10.22 -13.39
N ASN A 149 17.72 -10.40 -12.51
CA ASN A 149 18.94 -9.56 -12.43
C ASN A 149 18.60 -8.06 -12.46
N CYS A 150 17.74 -7.60 -11.53
CA CYS A 150 17.34 -6.19 -11.45
C CYS A 150 18.46 -5.35 -10.80
N ASP A 151 18.64 -4.10 -11.29
CA ASP A 151 19.61 -3.15 -10.72
C ASP A 151 19.15 -2.60 -9.37
N VAL A 152 17.82 -2.44 -9.21
CA VAL A 152 17.20 -1.84 -8.03
C VAL A 152 16.03 -2.68 -7.56
N TRP A 153 15.96 -2.91 -6.25
CA TRP A 153 14.80 -3.47 -5.59
C TRP A 153 14.16 -2.41 -4.70
N VAL A 154 12.86 -2.18 -4.86
CA VAL A 154 12.06 -1.28 -4.03
C VAL A 154 11.04 -2.12 -3.27
N LEU A 155 11.24 -2.25 -1.97
CA LEU A 155 10.56 -3.23 -1.13
C LEU A 155 9.66 -2.54 -0.11
N GLU A 156 8.36 -2.86 -0.14
CA GLU A 156 7.38 -2.43 0.86
C GLU A 156 7.30 -3.43 2.00
N ILE A 157 7.52 -2.99 3.24
CA ILE A 157 7.24 -3.77 4.46
C ILE A 157 5.74 -4.03 4.58
N GLY A 158 5.35 -5.28 4.80
CA GLY A 158 3.96 -5.66 5.02
C GLY A 158 3.44 -5.20 6.38
N LEU A 159 4.16 -5.57 7.45
CA LEU A 159 3.75 -5.26 8.82
C LEU A 159 4.97 -4.98 9.73
N GLY A 160 4.92 -3.88 10.47
CA GLY A 160 5.99 -3.51 11.39
C GLY A 160 7.29 -3.15 10.67
N GLY A 161 8.24 -4.05 10.66
CA GLY A 161 9.54 -3.96 10.00
C GLY A 161 10.53 -5.01 10.51
N ARG A 162 10.80 -5.03 11.81
CA ARG A 162 11.86 -5.84 12.43
C ARG A 162 11.76 -7.35 12.12
N LEU A 163 10.56 -7.90 12.21
CA LEU A 163 10.29 -9.33 12.03
C LEU A 163 9.56 -9.64 10.72
N ASP A 164 9.43 -8.66 9.84
CA ASP A 164 8.82 -8.84 8.53
C ASP A 164 9.75 -9.61 7.59
N VAL A 165 9.20 -10.55 6.84
CA VAL A 165 9.97 -11.35 5.87
C VAL A 165 10.68 -10.49 4.81
N VAL A 166 10.14 -9.33 4.46
CA VAL A 166 10.80 -8.38 3.53
C VAL A 166 12.16 -7.93 4.08
N ASN A 167 12.33 -7.91 5.39
CA ASN A 167 13.52 -7.44 6.09
C ASN A 167 14.68 -8.47 6.13
N ILE A 168 14.58 -9.60 5.42
CA ILE A 168 15.71 -10.55 5.31
C ILE A 168 16.87 -10.01 4.49
N PHE A 169 16.64 -8.99 3.66
CA PHE A 169 17.69 -8.29 2.92
C PHE A 169 18.07 -6.99 3.62
N ASP A 170 19.38 -6.75 3.71
CA ASP A 170 19.90 -5.48 4.21
C ASP A 170 19.68 -4.38 3.17
N ALA A 171 18.94 -3.36 3.58
CA ALA A 171 18.69 -2.19 2.77
C ALA A 171 19.94 -1.31 2.61
N ASP A 172 20.16 -0.78 1.41
CA ASP A 172 21.14 0.27 1.15
C ASP A 172 20.60 1.64 1.57
N LEU A 173 19.26 1.84 1.52
CA LEU A 173 18.57 3.01 2.02
C LEU A 173 17.21 2.62 2.63
N CYS A 174 16.98 3.12 3.84
CA CYS A 174 15.74 2.90 4.58
C CYS A 174 14.82 4.11 4.50
N VAL A 175 13.52 3.85 4.40
CA VAL A 175 12.46 4.88 4.44
C VAL A 175 11.45 4.50 5.51
N ILE A 176 11.11 5.45 6.40
CA ILE A 176 9.94 5.36 7.28
C ILE A 176 9.04 6.54 6.96
N THR A 177 7.89 6.25 6.32
CA THR A 177 6.98 7.29 5.84
C THR A 177 6.32 8.05 6.99
N ASN A 178 5.82 7.33 7.99
CA ASN A 178 5.22 7.86 9.22
C ASN A 178 5.04 6.77 10.26
N VAL A 179 4.73 7.19 11.50
CA VAL A 179 4.45 6.29 12.64
C VAL A 179 3.11 6.69 13.25
N GLY A 180 2.03 6.02 12.84
CA GLY A 180 0.68 6.16 13.41
C GLY A 180 0.25 4.90 14.14
N ILE A 181 -0.81 5.00 14.94
CA ILE A 181 -1.41 3.86 15.63
C ILE A 181 -2.20 3.03 14.61
N ASP A 182 -1.77 1.80 14.40
CA ASP A 182 -2.44 0.79 13.58
C ASP A 182 -1.87 -0.60 13.93
N HIS A 183 -2.61 -1.66 13.67
CA HIS A 183 -2.20 -3.04 13.96
C HIS A 183 -1.75 -3.29 15.41
N THR A 184 -2.49 -2.71 16.36
CA THR A 184 -2.12 -2.69 17.79
C THR A 184 -1.94 -4.07 18.40
N ASP A 185 -2.67 -5.08 17.90
CA ASP A 185 -2.56 -6.50 18.35
C ASP A 185 -1.17 -7.10 18.09
N TRP A 186 -0.41 -6.52 17.11
CA TRP A 186 0.88 -7.04 16.66
C TRP A 186 2.05 -6.12 17.02
N LEU A 187 1.84 -4.79 16.86
CA LEU A 187 2.91 -3.80 16.97
C LEU A 187 2.90 -3.06 18.31
N GLY A 188 1.85 -3.29 19.12
CA GLY A 188 1.63 -2.57 20.37
C GLY A 188 0.77 -1.32 20.20
N ASP A 189 0.32 -0.81 21.33
CA ASP A 189 -0.71 0.21 21.50
C ASP A 189 -0.20 1.64 21.61
N THR A 190 1.12 1.82 21.49
CA THR A 190 1.75 3.14 21.56
C THR A 190 2.60 3.44 20.32
N ARG A 191 2.71 4.74 19.98
CA ARG A 191 3.55 5.22 18.88
C ARG A 191 5.01 4.76 19.03
N GLU A 192 5.54 4.73 20.26
CA GLU A 192 6.90 4.29 20.55
C GLU A 192 7.12 2.79 20.25
N LYS A 193 6.18 1.92 20.64
CA LYS A 193 6.25 0.48 20.32
C LYS A 193 6.23 0.26 18.79
N ILE A 194 5.34 0.96 18.10
CA ILE A 194 5.23 0.86 16.64
C ILE A 194 6.49 1.41 15.96
N ALA A 195 7.06 2.50 16.47
CA ALA A 195 8.32 3.06 15.97
C ALA A 195 9.49 2.09 16.15
N PHE A 196 9.57 1.41 17.30
CA PHE A 196 10.57 0.37 17.56
C PHE A 196 10.52 -0.76 16.52
N GLU A 197 9.33 -1.28 16.22
CA GLU A 197 9.18 -2.33 15.20
C GLU A 197 9.57 -1.84 13.80
N LYS A 198 9.21 -0.60 13.44
CA LYS A 198 9.60 -0.02 12.15
C LYS A 198 11.11 0.27 12.06
N ALA A 199 11.73 0.69 13.17
CA ALA A 199 13.17 0.92 13.26
C ALA A 199 14.00 -0.34 12.98
N GLY A 200 13.42 -1.53 13.11
CA GLY A 200 14.09 -2.79 12.82
C GLY A 200 14.51 -3.00 11.35
N ILE A 201 14.13 -2.12 10.43
CA ILE A 201 14.66 -2.13 9.05
C ILE A 201 16.02 -1.44 8.95
N LEU A 202 16.46 -0.70 9.98
CA LEU A 202 17.73 0.01 9.96
C LEU A 202 18.93 -0.95 9.96
N ARG A 203 19.96 -0.59 9.24
CA ARG A 203 21.25 -1.27 9.21
C ARG A 203 22.36 -0.29 9.53
N LYS A 204 23.50 -0.78 10.00
CA LYS A 204 24.63 0.06 10.37
C LYS A 204 25.04 0.96 9.19
N ASN A 205 25.16 2.26 9.46
CA ASN A 205 25.57 3.31 8.51
C ASN A 205 24.66 3.49 7.28
N CYS A 206 23.45 2.88 7.22
CA CYS A 206 22.52 3.20 6.13
C CYS A 206 21.90 4.59 6.32
N THR A 207 21.42 5.19 5.23
CA THR A 207 20.67 6.45 5.30
C THR A 207 19.20 6.15 5.57
N LEU A 208 18.60 6.89 6.53
CA LEU A 208 17.17 6.89 6.80
C LEU A 208 16.50 8.15 6.25
N ILE A 209 15.46 7.99 5.45
CA ILE A 209 14.51 9.06 5.14
C ILE A 209 13.31 8.93 6.07
N PHE A 210 13.03 9.97 6.86
CA PHE A 210 11.91 10.00 7.80
C PHE A 210 10.88 11.07 7.40
N GLY A 211 9.62 10.65 7.23
CA GLY A 211 8.56 11.46 6.62
C GLY A 211 7.75 12.33 7.59
N GLU A 212 8.15 12.43 8.88
CA GLU A 212 7.44 13.25 9.86
C GLU A 212 8.37 14.25 10.55
N ARG A 213 7.78 15.30 11.14
CA ARG A 213 8.51 16.32 11.93
C ARG A 213 8.83 15.83 13.32
N ASP A 214 7.91 15.07 13.91
CA ASP A 214 8.01 14.56 15.27
C ASP A 214 8.66 13.18 15.27
N LEU A 215 9.86 13.09 15.85
CA LEU A 215 10.67 11.88 15.87
C LEU A 215 10.41 11.09 17.16
N PRO A 216 9.89 9.84 17.09
CA PRO A 216 9.75 8.99 18.27
C PRO A 216 11.11 8.69 18.93
N ASN A 217 11.13 8.61 20.27
CA ASN A 217 12.35 8.32 21.02
C ASN A 217 12.96 6.96 20.67
N SER A 218 12.15 5.93 20.56
CA SER A 218 12.59 4.59 20.18
C SER A 218 13.25 4.53 18.79
N LEU A 219 12.76 5.34 17.83
CA LEU A 219 13.39 5.47 16.52
C LEU A 219 14.72 6.23 16.63
N ASN A 220 14.77 7.29 17.43
CA ASN A 220 16.01 8.06 17.67
C ASN A 220 17.10 7.19 18.31
N GLU A 221 16.75 6.36 19.28
CA GLU A 221 17.68 5.40 19.90
C GLU A 221 18.25 4.42 18.88
N ALA A 222 17.40 3.88 18.00
CA ALA A 222 17.83 2.97 16.93
C ALA A 222 18.76 3.66 15.91
N ILE A 223 18.47 4.92 15.54
CA ILE A 223 19.33 5.74 14.66
C ILE A 223 20.71 5.92 15.28
N CYS A 224 20.77 6.26 16.57
CA CYS A 224 22.03 6.42 17.29
C CYS A 224 22.79 5.08 17.38
N TYR A 225 22.11 3.99 17.71
CA TYR A 225 22.71 2.65 17.79
C TYR A 225 23.33 2.19 16.46
N HIS A 226 22.63 2.38 15.36
CA HIS A 226 23.07 1.99 14.02
C HIS A 226 23.96 3.05 13.34
N GLN A 227 24.17 4.22 13.97
CA GLN A 227 24.93 5.34 13.40
C GLN A 227 24.39 5.81 12.04
N ASN A 228 23.06 5.87 11.89
CA ASN A 228 22.42 6.24 10.65
C ASN A 228 22.48 7.74 10.39
N ALA A 229 22.76 8.13 9.15
CA ALA A 229 22.42 9.46 8.68
C ALA A 229 20.91 9.55 8.50
N MET A 230 20.28 10.61 9.00
CA MET A 230 18.83 10.83 8.87
C MET A 230 18.54 12.12 8.12
N ILE A 231 17.67 12.00 7.11
CA ILE A 231 17.08 13.11 6.34
C ILE A 231 15.59 13.15 6.70
N GLN A 232 15.17 14.23 7.36
CA GLN A 232 13.86 14.32 8.00
C GLN A 232 12.99 15.42 7.37
N PHE A 233 11.72 15.10 7.15
CA PHE A 233 10.71 16.08 6.75
C PHE A 233 10.55 17.19 7.82
N GLY A 234 10.49 18.44 7.36
CA GLY A 234 10.35 19.59 8.24
C GLY A 234 11.64 20.07 8.89
N ARG A 235 12.79 19.40 8.60
CA ARG A 235 14.14 19.82 8.99
C ARG A 235 15.06 19.91 7.76
N ASP A 236 15.11 18.85 6.94
CA ASP A 236 16.05 18.73 5.83
C ASP A 236 15.36 18.88 4.47
N PHE A 237 14.08 18.55 4.39
CA PHE A 237 13.26 18.75 3.20
C PHE A 237 11.84 19.19 3.54
N TYR A 238 11.21 19.87 2.58
CA TYR A 238 9.90 20.49 2.71
C TYR A 238 9.14 20.36 1.40
N TYR A 239 7.84 20.62 1.43
CA TYR A 239 7.07 20.89 0.24
C TYR A 239 6.10 22.05 0.44
N THR A 240 5.77 22.72 -0.67
CA THR A 240 4.61 23.60 -0.78
C THR A 240 3.71 23.12 -1.90
N LYS A 241 2.41 23.22 -1.71
CA LYS A 241 1.41 22.88 -2.72
C LYS A 241 0.55 24.09 -3.01
N ASN A 242 0.53 24.52 -4.26
CA ASN A 242 -0.39 25.52 -4.80
C ASN A 242 -1.50 24.81 -5.58
N ALA A 243 -2.47 25.56 -6.13
CA ALA A 243 -3.57 24.98 -6.92
C ALA A 243 -3.07 24.11 -8.08
N ASP A 244 -2.01 24.54 -8.76
CA ASP A 244 -1.52 23.93 -10.01
C ASP A 244 -0.09 23.40 -9.95
N SER A 245 0.58 23.48 -8.79
CA SER A 245 1.98 23.08 -8.65
C SER A 245 2.29 22.47 -7.29
N PHE A 246 3.24 21.56 -7.32
CA PHE A 246 3.90 20.98 -6.16
C PHE A 246 5.38 21.40 -6.23
N ILE A 247 5.89 21.98 -5.16
CA ILE A 247 7.28 22.41 -5.05
C ILE A 247 7.93 21.63 -3.93
N TYR A 248 8.93 20.83 -4.27
CA TYR A 248 9.83 20.19 -3.32
C TYR A 248 11.04 21.09 -3.06
N SER A 249 11.46 21.21 -1.83
CA SER A 249 12.65 21.99 -1.42
C SER A 249 13.51 21.22 -0.41
N ALA A 250 14.81 21.13 -0.68
CA ALA A 250 15.84 20.64 0.22
C ALA A 250 17.07 21.57 0.11
N LYS A 251 18.07 21.40 0.99
CA LYS A 251 19.20 22.31 1.21
C LYS A 251 19.69 23.13 -0.02
N ASN A 252 19.87 22.49 -1.17
CA ASN A 252 20.39 23.15 -2.39
C ASN A 252 19.55 22.82 -3.64
N ILE A 253 18.36 22.26 -3.46
CA ILE A 253 17.52 21.79 -4.55
C ILE A 253 16.11 22.31 -4.35
N THR A 254 15.55 22.91 -5.39
CA THR A 254 14.12 23.23 -5.49
C THR A 254 13.61 22.67 -6.79
N LEU A 255 12.59 21.80 -6.72
CA LEU A 255 11.96 21.18 -7.87
C LEU A 255 10.50 21.62 -7.95
N SER A 256 10.11 22.21 -9.07
CA SER A 256 8.71 22.52 -9.35
C SER A 256 8.13 21.45 -10.27
N LEU A 257 7.07 20.79 -9.81
CA LEU A 257 6.34 19.77 -10.57
C LEU A 257 4.90 20.23 -10.78
N PRO A 258 4.36 20.10 -12.01
CA PRO A 258 2.94 20.31 -12.23
C PRO A 258 2.17 19.10 -11.66
N ASN A 259 0.96 19.32 -11.24
CA ASN A 259 -0.03 18.30 -10.81
C ASN A 259 0.47 16.87 -10.62
N ILE A 260 0.68 16.48 -9.37
CA ILE A 260 1.05 15.11 -8.98
C ILE A 260 -0.20 14.30 -8.57
N HIS A 261 -0.18 12.98 -8.81
CA HIS A 261 -1.30 12.08 -8.53
C HIS A 261 -1.17 11.33 -7.19
N ILE A 262 -0.05 11.52 -6.51
CA ILE A 262 0.20 10.98 -5.17
C ILE A 262 0.28 12.12 -4.16
N SER A 263 0.26 11.76 -2.89
CA SER A 263 0.43 12.74 -1.83
C SER A 263 1.74 13.53 -1.94
N PRO A 264 1.71 14.86 -1.76
CA PRO A 264 2.91 15.69 -1.72
C PRO A 264 3.97 15.20 -0.74
N ILE A 265 3.58 14.72 0.44
CA ILE A 265 4.55 14.19 1.41
C ILE A 265 5.21 12.90 0.89
N ASN A 266 4.44 11.95 0.31
CA ASN A 266 4.98 10.71 -0.22
C ASN A 266 5.89 10.95 -1.43
N ALA A 267 5.51 11.90 -2.30
CA ALA A 267 6.38 12.38 -3.39
C ALA A 267 7.69 12.97 -2.85
N SER A 268 7.61 13.80 -1.81
CA SER A 268 8.80 14.43 -1.20
C SER A 268 9.72 13.41 -0.55
N ILE A 269 9.17 12.40 0.12
CA ILE A 269 9.93 11.29 0.71
C ILE A 269 10.64 10.49 -0.41
N ALA A 270 9.94 10.16 -1.49
CA ALA A 270 10.51 9.43 -2.62
C ALA A 270 11.63 10.23 -3.32
N ILE A 271 11.43 11.53 -3.53
CA ILE A 271 12.45 12.44 -4.07
C ILE A 271 13.68 12.45 -3.15
N SER A 272 13.49 12.62 -1.84
CA SER A 272 14.57 12.61 -0.86
C SER A 272 15.33 11.28 -0.85
N ALA A 273 14.63 10.15 -0.98
CA ALA A 273 15.24 8.83 -1.01
C ALA A 273 16.14 8.64 -2.25
N VAL A 274 15.66 9.02 -3.44
CA VAL A 274 16.49 8.87 -4.66
C VAL A 274 17.62 9.88 -4.71
N LEU A 275 17.47 11.10 -4.18
CA LEU A 275 18.53 12.08 -4.07
C LEU A 275 19.63 11.65 -3.07
N ALA A 276 19.27 10.90 -2.03
CA ALA A 276 20.20 10.38 -1.04
C ALA A 276 20.85 9.05 -1.48
N SER A 277 20.36 8.42 -2.55
CA SER A 277 20.96 7.20 -3.08
C SER A 277 22.22 7.52 -3.88
N ASN A 278 23.10 6.53 -4.01
CA ASN A 278 24.29 6.64 -4.86
C ASN A 278 24.00 6.26 -6.33
N LEU A 279 22.74 6.23 -6.73
CA LEU A 279 22.31 5.90 -8.08
C LEU A 279 22.47 7.12 -9.01
N ASN A 280 22.80 6.87 -10.26
CA ASN A 280 22.93 7.94 -11.25
C ASN A 280 21.55 8.38 -11.76
N ILE A 281 20.84 9.18 -10.95
CA ILE A 281 19.49 9.66 -11.22
C ILE A 281 19.52 11.18 -11.40
N HIS A 282 19.20 11.64 -12.60
CA HIS A 282 19.11 13.08 -12.92
C HIS A 282 17.75 13.67 -12.51
N ILE A 283 17.72 14.99 -12.31
CA ILE A 283 16.50 15.73 -11.91
C ILE A 283 15.33 15.46 -12.86
N ASN A 284 15.59 15.38 -14.17
CA ASN A 284 14.54 15.10 -15.15
C ASN A 284 13.88 13.72 -14.92
N HIS A 285 14.65 12.70 -14.53
CA HIS A 285 14.10 11.38 -14.20
C HIS A 285 13.19 11.45 -12.98
N ILE A 286 13.57 12.26 -11.97
CA ILE A 286 12.75 12.50 -10.76
C ILE A 286 11.42 13.16 -11.16
N ILE A 287 11.47 14.23 -11.94
CA ILE A 287 10.27 14.95 -12.39
C ILE A 287 9.33 14.01 -13.17
N GLN A 288 9.86 13.28 -14.15
CA GLN A 288 9.05 12.37 -14.97
C GLN A 288 8.52 11.18 -14.14
N GLY A 289 9.34 10.58 -13.28
CA GLY A 289 8.93 9.48 -12.41
C GLY A 289 7.78 9.87 -11.47
N ILE A 290 7.88 11.01 -10.80
CA ILE A 290 6.79 11.52 -9.94
C ILE A 290 5.54 11.86 -10.75
N LYS A 291 5.68 12.52 -11.91
CA LYS A 291 4.57 12.87 -12.77
C LYS A 291 3.81 11.65 -13.27
N ASN A 292 4.51 10.56 -13.55
CA ASN A 292 3.93 9.32 -14.06
C ASN A 292 3.42 8.38 -12.96
N THR A 293 3.70 8.68 -11.67
CA THR A 293 3.28 7.82 -10.57
C THR A 293 1.78 7.94 -10.33
N ARG A 294 1.07 6.82 -10.48
CA ARG A 294 -0.35 6.66 -10.17
C ARG A 294 -0.55 5.34 -9.44
N LEU A 295 -1.50 5.33 -8.51
CA LEU A 295 -1.92 4.11 -7.83
C LEU A 295 -3.43 3.98 -7.87
N ASN A 296 -3.88 2.79 -8.21
CA ASN A 296 -5.29 2.46 -8.12
C ASN A 296 -5.77 2.60 -6.67
N GLY A 297 -6.93 3.21 -6.48
CA GLY A 297 -7.54 3.36 -5.16
C GLY A 297 -6.80 4.30 -4.19
N ARG A 298 -5.94 5.19 -4.66
CA ARG A 298 -5.29 6.22 -3.85
C ARG A 298 -5.55 7.59 -4.44
N PHE A 299 -6.60 8.25 -3.99
CA PHE A 299 -7.14 9.47 -4.58
C PHE A 299 -7.32 9.32 -6.10
N ASP A 300 -7.77 8.15 -6.49
CA ASP A 300 -7.85 7.67 -7.88
C ASP A 300 -9.13 8.22 -8.53
N LYS A 301 -8.96 9.11 -9.51
CA LYS A 301 -10.03 9.80 -10.22
C LYS A 301 -10.30 9.10 -11.54
N ARG A 302 -11.56 8.76 -11.78
CA ARG A 302 -12.00 8.12 -13.03
C ARG A 302 -13.34 8.68 -13.49
N ASP A 303 -13.53 8.74 -14.79
CA ASP A 303 -14.81 9.02 -15.42
C ASP A 303 -15.39 7.69 -15.94
N LEU A 304 -16.40 7.18 -15.25
CA LEU A 304 -17.00 5.87 -15.51
C LEU A 304 -18.52 5.97 -15.51
N LYS A 305 -19.18 5.36 -16.50
CA LYS A 305 -20.65 5.35 -16.62
C LYS A 305 -21.27 6.77 -16.54
N ASN A 306 -20.63 7.73 -17.21
CA ASN A 306 -21.00 9.16 -17.23
C ASN A 306 -21.09 9.81 -15.84
N ARG A 307 -20.29 9.33 -14.88
CA ARG A 307 -20.14 9.89 -13.53
C ARG A 307 -18.69 10.13 -13.23
N HIS A 308 -18.42 11.14 -12.39
CA HIS A 308 -17.09 11.33 -11.83
C HIS A 308 -16.92 10.48 -10.58
N TRP A 309 -15.86 9.67 -10.55
CA TRP A 309 -15.54 8.81 -9.43
C TRP A 309 -14.23 9.23 -8.79
N LEU A 310 -14.20 9.13 -7.48
CA LEU A 310 -12.97 9.18 -6.70
C LEU A 310 -12.90 7.97 -5.79
N PHE A 311 -11.86 7.15 -5.95
CA PHE A 311 -11.61 5.96 -5.16
C PHE A 311 -10.47 6.18 -4.19
N ASP A 312 -10.67 5.83 -2.91
CA ASP A 312 -9.62 5.89 -1.89
C ASP A 312 -9.75 4.74 -0.87
N VAL A 313 -8.66 4.02 -0.62
CA VAL A 313 -8.63 2.89 0.33
C VAL A 313 -8.49 3.34 1.79
N GLY A 314 -8.62 4.62 2.11
CA GLY A 314 -8.57 5.13 3.48
C GLY A 314 -9.56 4.41 4.39
N HIS A 315 -9.05 3.83 5.50
CA HIS A 315 -9.81 2.95 6.39
C HIS A 315 -9.41 3.10 7.86
N ASN A 316 -8.61 4.08 8.20
CA ASN A 316 -8.22 4.44 9.56
C ASN A 316 -8.19 5.95 9.71
N GLU A 317 -8.12 6.43 10.95
CA GLU A 317 -8.14 7.86 11.26
C GLU A 317 -7.13 8.67 10.43
N HIS A 318 -5.88 8.23 10.39
CA HIS A 318 -4.82 8.89 9.65
C HIS A 318 -5.07 8.90 8.13
N GLY A 319 -5.55 7.78 7.57
CA GLY A 319 -5.91 7.66 6.15
C GLY A 319 -7.06 8.59 5.76
N ILE A 320 -8.08 8.70 6.62
CA ILE A 320 -9.22 9.59 6.39
C ILE A 320 -8.83 11.06 6.52
N HIS A 321 -8.03 11.43 7.50
CA HIS A 321 -7.47 12.79 7.56
C HIS A 321 -6.75 13.15 6.27
N PHE A 322 -6.00 12.21 5.75
CA PHE A 322 -5.26 12.37 4.52
C PHE A 322 -6.18 12.52 3.29
N LEU A 323 -7.20 11.66 3.18
CA LEU A 323 -8.23 11.76 2.15
C LEU A 323 -8.93 13.13 2.22
N LEU A 324 -9.41 13.54 3.39
CA LEU A 324 -10.15 14.77 3.57
C LEU A 324 -9.33 16.03 3.25
N ASN A 325 -8.04 16.05 3.58
CA ASN A 325 -7.14 17.16 3.27
C ASN A 325 -6.98 17.38 1.76
N GLN A 326 -7.12 16.32 0.96
CA GLN A 326 -7.09 16.39 -0.50
C GLN A 326 -8.49 16.61 -1.08
N PHE A 327 -9.51 15.95 -0.50
CA PHE A 327 -10.85 15.93 -1.03
C PHE A 327 -11.55 17.28 -0.89
N LYS A 328 -11.44 17.98 0.26
CA LYS A 328 -12.11 19.27 0.47
C LYS A 328 -11.75 20.30 -0.62
N PRO A 329 -10.47 20.61 -0.90
CA PRO A 329 -10.14 21.56 -1.96
C PRO A 329 -10.49 21.03 -3.36
N TYR A 330 -10.42 19.70 -3.56
CA TYR A 330 -10.86 19.09 -4.82
C TYR A 330 -12.35 19.27 -5.04
N TRP A 331 -13.18 18.98 -4.02
CA TRP A 331 -14.63 19.17 -4.08
C TRP A 331 -15.03 20.63 -4.31
N GLN A 332 -14.38 21.57 -3.62
CA GLN A 332 -14.62 23.00 -3.84
C GLN A 332 -14.40 23.44 -5.28
N ASN A 333 -13.26 23.05 -5.86
CA ASN A 333 -12.95 23.35 -7.27
C ASN A 333 -13.91 22.62 -8.23
N PHE A 334 -14.23 21.36 -7.95
CA PHE A 334 -15.15 20.56 -8.74
C PHE A 334 -16.55 21.20 -8.76
N ASN A 335 -17.07 21.57 -7.58
CA ASN A 335 -18.39 22.16 -7.44
C ASN A 335 -18.47 23.58 -8.04
N GLN A 336 -17.40 24.35 -8.02
CA GLN A 336 -17.34 25.65 -8.73
C GLN A 336 -17.54 25.48 -10.24
N LYS A 337 -16.99 24.41 -10.81
CA LYS A 337 -17.12 24.10 -12.27
C LYS A 337 -18.45 23.41 -12.58
N ASN A 338 -19.03 22.72 -11.61
CA ASN A 338 -20.28 21.95 -11.71
C ASN A 338 -21.23 22.30 -10.56
N PRO A 339 -21.88 23.47 -10.57
CA PRO A 339 -22.63 23.99 -9.41
C PRO A 339 -23.84 23.14 -9.01
N THR A 340 -24.38 22.32 -9.92
CA THR A 340 -25.53 21.44 -9.68
C THR A 340 -25.12 20.02 -9.26
N ALA A 341 -23.82 19.71 -9.29
CA ALA A 341 -23.31 18.39 -8.96
C ALA A 341 -23.57 18.03 -7.50
N LYS A 342 -24.01 16.80 -7.27
CA LYS A 342 -24.22 16.21 -5.96
C LYS A 342 -23.06 15.30 -5.61
N LEU A 343 -22.80 15.17 -4.30
CA LEU A 343 -21.81 14.24 -3.76
C LEU A 343 -22.51 12.99 -3.23
N HIS A 344 -22.21 11.85 -3.81
CA HIS A 344 -22.67 10.54 -3.36
C HIS A 344 -21.51 9.78 -2.75
N ILE A 345 -21.80 8.90 -1.79
CA ILE A 345 -20.81 8.08 -1.10
C ILE A 345 -21.12 6.60 -1.33
N VAL A 346 -20.14 5.83 -1.79
CA VAL A 346 -20.13 4.36 -1.68
C VAL A 346 -19.20 4.00 -0.55
N PHE A 347 -19.71 3.32 0.48
CA PHE A 347 -18.96 3.08 1.71
C PHE A 347 -19.12 1.65 2.21
N SER A 348 -18.01 1.04 2.57
CA SER A 348 -17.99 -0.18 3.37
C SER A 348 -16.63 -0.36 4.05
N MET A 349 -16.60 -1.04 5.21
CA MET A 349 -15.38 -1.26 5.98
C MET A 349 -15.33 -2.67 6.57
N LEU A 350 -14.13 -3.08 6.98
CA LEU A 350 -13.92 -4.29 7.75
C LEU A 350 -14.26 -4.06 9.23
N ALA A 351 -14.69 -5.10 9.93
CA ALA A 351 -15.14 -5.03 11.33
C ALA A 351 -13.99 -4.79 12.34
N ASP A 352 -12.77 -5.16 11.96
CA ASP A 352 -11.56 -4.97 12.76
C ASP A 352 -10.95 -3.55 12.63
N LYS A 353 -11.62 -2.66 11.91
CA LYS A 353 -11.21 -1.26 11.77
C LYS A 353 -12.11 -0.34 12.59
N ASP A 354 -11.55 0.79 13.00
CA ASP A 354 -12.28 1.79 13.80
C ASP A 354 -13.25 2.59 12.91
N ASN A 355 -14.44 1.99 12.69
CA ASN A 355 -15.52 2.59 11.89
C ASN A 355 -16.06 3.86 12.54
N ASP A 356 -16.06 3.94 13.86
CA ASP A 356 -16.56 5.07 14.63
C ASP A 356 -15.70 6.31 14.41
N ALA A 357 -14.39 6.18 14.59
CA ALA A 357 -13.43 7.26 14.35
C ALA A 357 -13.49 7.76 12.90
N VAL A 358 -13.59 6.85 11.91
CA VAL A 358 -13.72 7.20 10.49
C VAL A 358 -14.97 8.04 10.24
N LEU A 359 -16.14 7.62 10.69
CA LEU A 359 -17.40 8.34 10.46
C LEU A 359 -17.48 9.66 11.25
N SER A 360 -16.89 9.71 12.46
CA SER A 360 -16.70 10.95 13.23
C SER A 360 -15.91 12.00 12.43
N LEU A 361 -14.83 11.60 11.77
CA LEU A 361 -14.02 12.51 10.96
C LEU A 361 -14.77 13.02 9.72
N ILE A 362 -15.51 12.14 9.04
CA ILE A 362 -16.34 12.53 7.88
C ILE A 362 -17.43 13.51 8.32
N SER A 363 -18.08 13.26 9.46
CA SER A 363 -19.07 14.19 10.04
C SER A 363 -18.46 15.57 10.31
N LYS A 364 -17.32 15.63 11.01
CA LYS A 364 -16.60 16.88 11.30
C LYS A 364 -16.11 17.60 10.04
N ALA A 365 -15.95 16.88 8.94
CA ALA A 365 -15.57 17.47 7.66
C ALA A 365 -16.65 18.36 7.06
N ASN A 366 -17.91 18.20 7.46
CA ASN A 366 -19.08 18.94 7.01
C ASN A 366 -19.20 19.00 5.48
N LEU A 367 -19.06 17.85 4.83
CA LEU A 367 -19.22 17.72 3.38
C LEU A 367 -20.72 17.72 3.01
N PRO A 368 -21.11 18.31 1.88
CA PRO A 368 -22.50 18.35 1.43
C PRO A 368 -22.90 17.01 0.78
N ILE A 369 -22.88 15.93 1.57
CA ILE A 369 -23.18 14.58 1.10
C ILE A 369 -24.68 14.47 0.83
N TYR A 370 -25.04 14.11 -0.41
CA TYR A 370 -26.41 13.94 -0.83
C TYR A 370 -26.98 12.57 -0.44
N SER A 371 -26.23 11.49 -0.68
CA SER A 371 -26.65 10.14 -0.28
C SER A 371 -25.45 9.22 0.01
N TRP A 372 -25.73 8.20 0.85
CA TRP A 372 -24.82 7.11 1.19
C TRP A 372 -25.35 5.80 0.63
N HIS A 373 -24.47 5.00 0.02
CA HIS A 373 -24.75 3.68 -0.50
C HIS A 373 -23.83 2.70 0.22
N ILE A 374 -24.40 1.92 1.15
CA ILE A 374 -23.64 1.06 2.08
C ILE A 374 -23.76 -0.38 1.60
N GLY A 375 -22.66 -0.95 1.06
CA GLY A 375 -22.61 -2.31 0.56
C GLY A 375 -21.96 -3.28 1.54
N LYS A 376 -22.32 -4.56 1.47
CA LYS A 376 -21.63 -5.61 2.19
C LYS A 376 -20.40 -6.07 1.39
N ILE A 377 -19.22 -6.05 2.00
CA ILE A 377 -17.98 -6.62 1.43
C ILE A 377 -18.09 -8.15 1.42
N ASN A 378 -17.67 -8.79 0.35
CA ASN A 378 -17.57 -10.25 0.27
C ASN A 378 -16.33 -10.77 1.00
N ASN A 379 -16.32 -10.64 2.32
CA ASN A 379 -15.22 -11.12 3.17
C ASN A 379 -15.75 -11.47 4.58
N VAL A 380 -15.17 -12.49 5.21
CA VAL A 380 -15.56 -12.92 6.57
C VAL A 380 -15.32 -11.85 7.64
N ARG A 381 -14.39 -10.94 7.38
CA ARG A 381 -14.06 -9.79 8.26
C ARG A 381 -14.92 -8.55 8.00
N ALA A 382 -15.90 -8.62 7.09
CA ALA A 382 -16.73 -7.47 6.75
C ALA A 382 -17.56 -6.97 7.94
N SER A 383 -17.66 -5.66 8.12
CA SER A 383 -18.71 -5.07 8.96
C SER A 383 -20.07 -5.36 8.33
N SER A 384 -21.06 -5.64 9.15
CA SER A 384 -22.43 -5.73 8.65
C SER A 384 -22.95 -4.35 8.23
N PRO A 385 -23.77 -4.25 7.16
CA PRO A 385 -24.39 -2.98 6.78
C PRO A 385 -25.11 -2.29 7.94
N ASN A 386 -25.84 -3.04 8.78
CA ASN A 386 -26.53 -2.49 9.97
C ASN A 386 -25.56 -1.85 10.97
N ALA A 387 -24.40 -2.44 11.22
CA ALA A 387 -23.39 -1.85 12.11
C ALA A 387 -22.85 -0.53 11.55
N LEU A 388 -22.57 -0.49 10.24
CA LEU A 388 -22.10 0.73 9.56
C LEU A 388 -23.18 1.83 9.58
N ILE A 389 -24.46 1.48 9.37
CA ILE A 389 -25.58 2.41 9.40
C ILE A 389 -25.78 2.97 10.81
N ASN A 390 -25.72 2.13 11.86
CA ASN A 390 -25.84 2.60 13.23
C ASN A 390 -24.77 3.63 13.57
N ASN A 391 -23.50 3.35 13.19
CA ASN A 391 -22.41 4.31 13.39
C ASN A 391 -22.59 5.57 12.52
N LEU A 392 -23.06 5.43 11.27
CA LEU A 392 -23.35 6.56 10.41
C LEU A 392 -24.40 7.49 11.05
N LEU A 393 -25.53 6.93 11.50
CA LEU A 393 -26.62 7.71 12.11
C LEU A 393 -26.23 8.28 13.48
N HIS A 394 -25.32 7.65 14.21
CA HIS A 394 -24.78 8.23 15.44
C HIS A 394 -24.03 9.54 15.17
N HIS A 395 -23.22 9.61 14.11
CA HIS A 395 -22.44 10.80 13.78
C HIS A 395 -23.15 11.77 12.83
N ILE A 396 -24.04 11.27 11.97
CA ILE A 396 -24.78 12.05 10.97
C ILE A 396 -26.26 11.62 11.01
N PRO A 397 -27.05 12.12 12.01
CA PRO A 397 -28.42 11.63 12.25
C PRO A 397 -29.38 11.79 11.07
N ASN A 398 -29.16 12.78 10.21
CA ASN A 398 -30.00 13.07 9.05
C ASN A 398 -29.39 12.55 7.73
N ALA A 399 -28.49 11.58 7.78
CA ALA A 399 -27.91 10.99 6.58
C ALA A 399 -29.00 10.30 5.72
N CYS A 400 -29.08 10.68 4.45
CA CYS A 400 -29.85 9.93 3.47
C CYS A 400 -29.03 8.72 3.04
N TYR A 401 -29.51 7.50 3.32
CA TYR A 401 -28.74 6.29 3.01
C TYR A 401 -29.62 5.19 2.42
N GLN A 402 -28.97 4.25 1.74
CA GLN A 402 -29.52 2.98 1.33
C GLN A 402 -28.47 1.88 1.52
N ASP A 403 -28.90 0.71 2.01
CA ASP A 403 -28.07 -0.47 2.18
C ASP A 403 -28.29 -1.49 1.07
N TYR A 404 -27.24 -2.34 0.89
CA TYR A 404 -27.20 -3.29 -0.20
C TYR A 404 -26.49 -4.58 0.25
N ASP A 405 -26.88 -5.71 -0.34
CA ASP A 405 -26.33 -7.03 -0.05
C ASP A 405 -24.86 -7.22 -0.55
N SER A 406 -24.39 -6.32 -1.40
CA SER A 406 -23.01 -6.34 -1.91
C SER A 406 -22.50 -4.92 -2.24
N VAL A 407 -21.19 -4.76 -2.29
CA VAL A 407 -20.56 -3.53 -2.78
C VAL A 407 -20.95 -3.26 -4.23
N ALA A 408 -20.99 -4.30 -5.07
CA ALA A 408 -21.42 -4.15 -6.47
C ALA A 408 -22.85 -3.56 -6.57
N ALA A 409 -23.79 -4.04 -5.75
CA ALA A 409 -25.14 -3.50 -5.73
C ALA A 409 -25.16 -2.04 -5.24
N SER A 410 -24.34 -1.66 -4.25
CA SER A 410 -24.23 -0.27 -3.79
C SER A 410 -23.65 0.67 -4.84
N VAL A 411 -22.70 0.20 -5.67
CA VAL A 411 -22.16 0.94 -6.82
C VAL A 411 -23.27 1.25 -7.85
N PHE A 412 -24.05 0.23 -8.24
CA PHE A 412 -25.16 0.44 -9.17
C PHE A 412 -26.29 1.30 -8.55
N GLY A 413 -26.51 1.16 -7.22
CA GLY A 413 -27.43 2.04 -6.48
C GLY A 413 -27.00 3.50 -6.52
N ALA A 414 -25.70 3.77 -6.33
CA ALA A 414 -25.14 5.12 -6.43
C ALA A 414 -25.28 5.69 -7.85
N ILE A 415 -25.02 4.88 -8.89
CA ILE A 415 -25.23 5.30 -10.29
C ILE A 415 -26.71 5.66 -10.53
N ASN A 416 -27.65 4.85 -10.07
CA ASN A 416 -29.08 5.07 -10.26
C ASN A 416 -29.62 6.30 -9.50
N ALA A 417 -29.00 6.61 -8.35
CA ALA A 417 -29.37 7.78 -7.53
C ALA A 417 -28.70 9.07 -7.99
N SER A 418 -27.67 8.99 -8.83
CA SER A 418 -26.89 10.14 -9.31
C SER A 418 -27.26 10.53 -10.75
N ASN A 419 -26.99 11.80 -11.09
CA ASN A 419 -27.09 12.31 -12.45
C ASN A 419 -25.72 12.35 -13.14
N GLU A 420 -25.73 12.55 -14.46
CA GLU A 420 -24.49 12.83 -15.20
C GLU A 420 -23.82 14.10 -14.63
N GLY A 421 -22.51 14.01 -14.42
CA GLY A 421 -21.74 15.10 -13.82
C GLY A 421 -21.70 15.11 -12.30
N ASP A 422 -22.45 14.24 -11.59
CA ASP A 422 -22.30 14.07 -10.14
C ASP A 422 -20.97 13.39 -9.79
N LEU A 423 -20.50 13.60 -8.56
CA LEU A 423 -19.31 12.97 -8.01
C LEU A 423 -19.68 11.85 -7.04
N ILE A 424 -19.10 10.69 -7.25
CA ILE A 424 -19.21 9.54 -6.35
C ILE A 424 -17.86 9.29 -5.68
N LEU A 425 -17.79 9.48 -4.36
CA LEU A 425 -16.64 9.13 -3.55
C LEU A 425 -16.82 7.71 -3.01
N CYS A 426 -15.94 6.80 -3.42
CA CYS A 426 -15.91 5.42 -2.95
C CYS A 426 -14.71 5.23 -2.01
N PHE A 427 -14.96 4.83 -0.74
CA PHE A 427 -13.87 4.65 0.24
C PHE A 427 -14.23 3.66 1.35
N GLY A 428 -13.21 3.32 2.19
CA GLY A 428 -13.35 2.59 3.44
C GLY A 428 -12.57 1.28 3.53
N SER A 429 -12.19 0.66 2.43
CA SER A 429 -11.27 -0.49 2.45
C SER A 429 -10.73 -0.82 1.04
N PHE A 430 -9.67 -1.61 0.99
CA PHE A 430 -9.19 -2.18 -0.28
C PHE A 430 -10.28 -3.03 -0.97
N TYR A 431 -11.05 -3.80 -0.21
CA TYR A 431 -12.13 -4.64 -0.75
C TYR A 431 -13.26 -3.79 -1.35
N THR A 432 -13.65 -2.70 -0.68
CA THR A 432 -14.66 -1.77 -1.21
C THR A 432 -14.25 -1.24 -2.56
N ILE A 433 -12.99 -0.81 -2.70
CA ILE A 433 -12.49 -0.27 -3.96
C ILE A 433 -12.37 -1.37 -5.03
N SER A 434 -11.80 -2.51 -4.67
CA SER A 434 -11.65 -3.65 -5.58
C SER A 434 -12.98 -4.10 -6.15
N GLU A 435 -13.98 -4.41 -5.29
CA GLU A 435 -15.30 -4.86 -5.71
C GLU A 435 -16.04 -3.78 -6.54
N SER A 436 -15.82 -2.49 -6.21
CA SER A 436 -16.40 -1.38 -6.98
C SER A 436 -15.79 -1.29 -8.38
N LEU A 437 -14.47 -1.41 -8.52
CA LEU A 437 -13.79 -1.35 -9.81
C LEU A 437 -14.16 -2.55 -10.68
N ILE A 438 -14.27 -3.75 -10.10
CA ILE A 438 -14.75 -4.96 -10.80
C ILE A 438 -16.18 -4.75 -11.30
N ALA A 439 -17.09 -4.26 -10.45
CA ALA A 439 -18.49 -4.00 -10.83
C ALA A 439 -18.61 -2.98 -11.96
N LEU A 440 -17.67 -2.04 -12.06
CA LEU A 440 -17.63 -1.01 -13.11
C LEU A 440 -16.91 -1.49 -14.39
N GLY A 441 -16.28 -2.67 -14.40
CA GLY A 441 -15.42 -3.16 -15.50
C GLY A 441 -14.18 -2.28 -15.68
N ALA A 442 -13.59 -1.80 -14.58
CA ALA A 442 -12.54 -0.80 -14.57
C ALA A 442 -11.31 -1.24 -13.75
N GLU A 443 -10.99 -2.53 -13.80
CA GLU A 443 -9.89 -3.16 -13.06
C GLU A 443 -8.53 -2.54 -13.41
N HIS A 444 -8.37 -2.12 -14.65
CA HIS A 444 -7.14 -1.47 -15.12
C HIS A 444 -7.35 0.03 -15.29
N GLN A 445 -6.33 0.82 -14.93
CA GLN A 445 -6.36 2.23 -15.34
C GLN A 445 -6.28 2.32 -16.87
N PRO A 446 -7.06 3.20 -17.51
CA PRO A 446 -6.85 3.47 -18.92
C PRO A 446 -5.40 3.92 -19.13
N LYS A 447 -4.71 3.29 -20.07
CA LYS A 447 -3.38 3.74 -20.49
C LYS A 447 -3.55 5.17 -21.02
N SER A 448 -2.93 6.13 -20.33
CA SER A 448 -2.92 7.55 -20.69
C SER A 448 -2.14 7.79 -21.96
#